data_86a3e4a2ecbc85fee435113c62e53c2f
#
_entry.id   86a3e4a2ecbc85fee435113c62e53c2f
#
_cell.length_a   1.000
_cell.length_b   1.000
_cell.length_c   1.000
_cell.angle_alpha   90.00
_cell.angle_beta   90.00
_cell.angle_gamma   90.00
#
_symmetry.space_group_name_H-M   'P 1'
#
loop_
_entity.id
_entity.type
_entity.pdbx_description
1 polymer ?
#
loop_
_entity_poly.entity_id
_entity_poly.type
_entity_poly.pdbx_seq_one_letter_code
_entity_poly.pdbx_strand_id
1 'polypeptide(L)'
;MTVSVVIKTADGTSLAEGKVLSFLFQKDMYTPYTTLSAKVRAVRSSYEEAAEVLLLIDGSTIHHGLVDNIRWERADGELFMNVSSRGFTSLLTQNQIEPGLKMNMSFNRLMDSFYTLPYVTHEYNADDSSYIYVRPNTSMWDAAANLAYKLQGTYPYIRGTNTVMISPAAAPVSFDLSGEKLLSIGTELTDSRLASGYHMANMGGTYGDFELTDSDVTALKIVRHKYFDLDMRFLYDPPEALAFRDKYDFRGQKRLFCAYSGYKGEDVSDLVSFGSVTSERIGSVTVRGSSRGVVTETGVYRDKFPKELPE
;
A
#
# COMPACT_ATOMS: atom_id res chain seq x y z
N MET A 1 26.21 1.48 6.23
CA MET A 1 24.96 1.04 5.57
C MET A 1 25.33 0.48 4.20
N THR A 2 25.09 -0.80 4.01
CA THR A 2 25.35 -1.52 2.75
C THR A 2 24.05 -1.74 2.03
N VAL A 3 23.99 -1.39 0.74
CA VAL A 3 22.81 -1.59 -0.09
C VAL A 3 23.16 -2.55 -1.22
N SER A 4 22.34 -3.56 -1.42
CA SER A 4 22.49 -4.51 -2.53
C SER A 4 21.16 -4.77 -3.23
N VAL A 5 21.26 -4.99 -4.54
CA VAL A 5 20.16 -5.45 -5.40
C VAL A 5 20.54 -6.84 -5.89
N VAL A 6 19.59 -7.76 -5.76
CA VAL A 6 19.76 -9.14 -6.23
C VAL A 6 18.64 -9.43 -7.22
N ILE A 7 19.01 -9.93 -8.39
CA ILE A 7 18.09 -10.48 -9.38
C ILE A 7 18.03 -11.99 -9.16
N LYS A 8 16.82 -12.56 -9.12
CA LYS A 8 16.65 -14.01 -9.21
C LYS A 8 16.06 -14.40 -10.53
N THR A 9 16.58 -15.45 -11.09
CA THR A 9 16.07 -16.08 -12.30
C THR A 9 14.90 -17.02 -12.00
N ALA A 10 14.17 -17.44 -13.01
CA ALA A 10 13.00 -18.31 -12.86
C ALA A 10 13.34 -19.67 -12.23
N ASP A 11 14.58 -20.15 -12.40
CA ASP A 11 15.08 -21.37 -11.76
C ASP A 11 15.51 -21.16 -10.29
N GLY A 12 15.39 -19.93 -9.75
CA GLY A 12 15.74 -19.57 -8.38
C GLY A 12 17.22 -19.20 -8.16
N THR A 13 18.03 -19.17 -9.22
CA THR A 13 19.43 -18.74 -9.10
C THR A 13 19.50 -17.27 -8.73
N SER A 14 20.21 -16.93 -7.65
CA SER A 14 20.40 -15.55 -7.18
C SER A 14 21.65 -14.95 -7.78
N LEU A 15 21.51 -13.80 -8.43
CA LEU A 15 22.59 -13.06 -9.08
C LEU A 15 22.71 -11.70 -8.40
N ALA A 16 23.74 -11.57 -7.55
CA ALA A 16 24.07 -10.29 -6.95
C ALA A 16 24.57 -9.33 -8.03
N GLU A 17 23.99 -8.12 -8.05
CA GLU A 17 24.43 -7.07 -8.94
C GLU A 17 25.65 -6.33 -8.40
N GLY A 18 26.25 -5.53 -9.26
CA GLY A 18 27.36 -4.66 -8.90
C GLY A 18 26.91 -3.52 -7.99
N LYS A 19 27.71 -2.45 -7.97
CA LYS A 19 27.44 -1.29 -7.10
C LYS A 19 26.10 -0.64 -7.40
N VAL A 20 25.24 -0.51 -6.39
CA VAL A 20 24.01 0.28 -6.45
C VAL A 20 24.38 1.77 -6.53
N LEU A 21 23.94 2.47 -7.56
CA LEU A 21 24.21 3.89 -7.80
C LEU A 21 23.10 4.76 -7.22
N SER A 22 21.87 4.35 -7.41
CA SER A 22 20.69 4.98 -6.83
C SER A 22 19.54 3.99 -6.72
N PHE A 23 18.67 4.23 -5.77
CA PHE A 23 17.40 3.51 -5.68
C PHE A 23 16.31 4.38 -5.04
N LEU A 24 15.07 4.04 -5.35
CA LEU A 24 13.87 4.53 -4.71
C LEU A 24 13.02 3.33 -4.33
N PHE A 25 12.83 3.14 -3.05
CA PHE A 25 11.88 2.17 -2.47
C PHE A 25 10.72 2.94 -1.85
N GLN A 26 9.50 2.48 -2.09
CA GLN A 26 8.29 3.09 -1.54
C GLN A 26 7.34 2.02 -1.01
N LYS A 27 6.75 2.33 0.12
CA LYS A 27 5.72 1.54 0.78
C LYS A 27 4.69 2.47 1.39
N ASP A 28 3.43 2.18 1.16
CA ASP A 28 2.32 3.01 1.60
C ASP A 28 1.16 2.12 2.05
N MET A 29 0.47 2.50 3.15
CA MET A 29 -0.60 1.69 3.72
C MET A 29 -1.83 1.55 2.79
N TYR A 30 -1.98 2.45 1.83
CA TYR A 30 -3.09 2.43 0.88
C TYR A 30 -2.72 1.87 -0.48
N THR A 31 -1.46 1.49 -0.65
CA THR A 31 -0.96 0.84 -1.87
C THR A 31 -0.76 -0.65 -1.61
N PRO A 32 -1.33 -1.52 -2.44
CA PRO A 32 -1.34 -2.97 -2.22
C PRO A 32 0.01 -3.66 -2.46
N TYR A 33 1.08 -2.93 -2.67
CA TYR A 33 2.42 -3.47 -2.90
C TYR A 33 3.50 -2.42 -2.65
N THR A 34 4.71 -2.90 -2.40
CA THR A 34 5.91 -2.06 -2.40
C THR A 34 6.38 -1.80 -3.84
N THR A 35 7.05 -0.68 -4.07
CA THR A 35 7.69 -0.38 -5.35
C THR A 35 9.19 -0.18 -5.19
N LEU A 36 9.94 -0.60 -6.18
CA LEU A 36 11.38 -0.39 -6.28
C LEU A 36 11.74 0.11 -7.68
N SER A 37 12.54 1.16 -7.72
CA SER A 37 13.30 1.55 -8.91
C SER A 37 14.76 1.67 -8.52
N ALA A 38 15.67 1.00 -9.23
CA ALA A 38 17.08 1.03 -8.92
C ALA A 38 17.94 1.14 -10.18
N LYS A 39 19.05 1.89 -10.05
CA LYS A 39 20.13 1.93 -11.04
C LYS A 39 21.38 1.33 -10.43
N VAL A 40 21.92 0.31 -11.06
CA VAL A 40 23.12 -0.40 -10.61
C VAL A 40 24.18 -0.42 -11.71
N ARG A 41 25.46 -0.54 -11.32
CA ARG A 41 26.50 -0.92 -12.27
C ARG A 41 26.32 -2.40 -12.56
N ALA A 42 25.95 -2.75 -13.79
CA ALA A 42 25.63 -4.12 -14.12
C ALA A 42 26.89 -4.97 -14.27
N VAL A 43 26.81 -6.20 -13.81
CA VAL A 43 27.86 -7.21 -13.97
C VAL A 43 27.65 -7.97 -15.30
N ARG A 44 26.41 -8.04 -15.78
CA ARG A 44 26.02 -8.79 -16.99
C ARG A 44 25.14 -7.92 -17.87
N SER A 45 25.19 -8.18 -19.19
CA SER A 45 24.45 -7.43 -20.19
C SER A 45 23.04 -7.99 -20.50
N SER A 46 22.72 -9.16 -19.97
CA SER A 46 21.40 -9.79 -20.14
C SER A 46 21.11 -10.77 -19.00
N TYR A 47 19.83 -10.94 -18.71
CA TYR A 47 19.27 -11.97 -17.85
C TYR A 47 18.09 -12.58 -18.61
N GLU A 48 18.27 -13.78 -19.14
CA GLU A 48 17.25 -14.39 -20.01
C GLU A 48 15.97 -14.75 -19.26
N GLU A 49 16.03 -14.94 -17.95
CA GLU A 49 14.90 -15.40 -17.14
C GLU A 49 14.78 -14.64 -15.80
N ALA A 50 15.09 -13.35 -15.81
CA ALA A 50 14.93 -12.53 -14.61
C ALA A 50 13.46 -12.50 -14.17
N ALA A 51 13.17 -13.03 -12.98
CA ALA A 51 11.83 -13.17 -12.45
C ALA A 51 11.58 -12.29 -11.22
N GLU A 52 12.57 -12.20 -10.33
CA GLU A 52 12.42 -11.55 -9.03
C GLU A 52 13.53 -10.51 -8.79
N VAL A 53 13.17 -9.50 -8.01
CA VAL A 53 14.12 -8.48 -7.52
C VAL A 53 14.04 -8.39 -6.01
N LEU A 54 15.22 -8.39 -5.37
CA LEU A 54 15.33 -8.08 -3.95
C LEU A 54 16.16 -6.82 -3.76
N LEU A 55 15.73 -5.96 -2.82
CA LEU A 55 16.53 -4.87 -2.27
C LEU A 55 16.85 -5.21 -0.84
N LEU A 56 18.15 -5.20 -0.51
CA LEU A 56 18.63 -5.44 0.84
C LEU A 56 19.35 -4.19 1.35
N ILE A 57 19.09 -3.85 2.61
CA ILE A 57 19.85 -2.83 3.36
C ILE A 57 20.44 -3.51 4.61
N ASP A 58 21.74 -3.43 4.77
CA ASP A 58 22.52 -4.09 5.84
C ASP A 58 22.14 -5.57 6.01
N GLY A 59 21.93 -6.27 4.88
CA GLY A 59 21.58 -7.69 4.82
C GLY A 59 20.11 -8.01 5.05
N SER A 60 19.28 -7.05 5.45
CA SER A 60 17.84 -7.23 5.63
C SER A 60 17.09 -6.95 4.32
N THR A 61 16.25 -7.88 3.87
CA THR A 61 15.42 -7.69 2.68
C THR A 61 14.26 -6.76 2.99
N ILE A 62 14.22 -5.61 2.32
CA ILE A 62 13.15 -4.62 2.49
C ILE A 62 12.15 -4.62 1.31
N HIS A 63 12.57 -5.15 0.16
CA HIS A 63 11.72 -5.37 -1.01
C HIS A 63 11.99 -6.74 -1.60
N HIS A 64 10.93 -7.44 -1.95
CA HIS A 64 10.96 -8.68 -2.71
C HIS A 64 9.76 -8.67 -3.66
N GLY A 65 10.05 -8.63 -4.94
CA GLY A 65 9.00 -8.41 -5.93
C GLY A 65 9.31 -8.97 -7.31
N LEU A 66 8.32 -8.82 -8.18
CA LEU A 66 8.38 -9.18 -9.58
C LEU A 66 9.24 -8.19 -10.37
N VAL A 67 9.93 -8.65 -11.37
CA VAL A 67 10.56 -7.78 -12.38
C VAL A 67 9.47 -7.21 -13.28
N ASP A 68 9.24 -5.89 -13.21
CA ASP A 68 8.35 -5.21 -14.14
C ASP A 68 9.08 -4.76 -15.41
N ASN A 69 10.30 -4.27 -15.24
CA ASN A 69 11.14 -3.84 -16.35
C ASN A 69 12.63 -3.89 -15.99
N ILE A 70 13.45 -4.33 -16.91
CA ILE A 70 14.91 -4.21 -16.85
C ILE A 70 15.39 -3.56 -18.15
N ARG A 71 16.20 -2.54 -18.02
CA ARG A 71 16.84 -1.86 -19.14
C ARG A 71 18.35 -1.77 -18.90
N TRP A 72 19.14 -2.22 -19.86
CA TRP A 72 20.58 -2.03 -19.89
C TRP A 72 20.95 -0.84 -20.76
N GLU A 73 21.91 -0.09 -20.30
CA GLU A 73 22.52 1.00 -21.08
C GLU A 73 24.03 1.00 -20.90
N ARG A 74 24.75 1.32 -21.97
CA ARG A 74 26.19 1.48 -21.92
C ARG A 74 26.50 2.96 -22.09
N ALA A 75 27.19 3.55 -21.11
CA ALA A 75 27.62 4.93 -21.11
C ALA A 75 29.04 5.04 -20.58
N ASP A 76 29.89 5.83 -21.21
CA ASP A 76 31.30 6.05 -20.83
C ASP A 76 32.09 4.75 -20.61
N GLY A 77 31.81 3.74 -21.42
CA GLY A 77 32.46 2.43 -21.33
C GLY A 77 31.95 1.51 -20.21
N GLU A 78 31.09 2.00 -19.34
CA GLU A 78 30.47 1.23 -18.26
C GLU A 78 29.09 0.70 -18.65
N LEU A 79 28.70 -0.42 -18.06
CA LEU A 79 27.38 -1.01 -18.22
C LEU A 79 26.52 -0.72 -16.99
N PHE A 80 25.35 -0.18 -17.22
CA PHE A 80 24.36 0.10 -16.21
C PHE A 80 23.10 -0.71 -16.45
N MET A 81 22.41 -1.06 -15.36
CA MET A 81 21.10 -1.67 -15.37
C MET A 81 20.13 -0.78 -14.59
N ASN A 82 19.02 -0.45 -15.18
CA ASN A 82 17.87 0.15 -14.51
C ASN A 82 16.80 -0.94 -14.36
N VAL A 83 16.34 -1.15 -13.13
CA VAL A 83 15.31 -2.14 -12.83
C VAL A 83 14.15 -1.47 -12.13
N SER A 84 12.93 -1.83 -12.50
CA SER A 84 11.70 -1.50 -11.76
C SER A 84 10.97 -2.79 -11.36
N SER A 85 10.38 -2.76 -10.17
CA SER A 85 9.78 -3.93 -9.54
C SER A 85 8.62 -3.51 -8.65
N ARG A 86 7.57 -4.35 -8.61
CA ARG A 86 6.51 -4.29 -7.62
C ARG A 86 6.55 -5.54 -6.74
N GLY A 87 6.28 -5.37 -5.44
CA GLY A 87 6.16 -6.48 -4.51
C GLY A 87 5.16 -7.54 -5.01
N PHE A 88 5.34 -8.80 -4.60
CA PHE A 88 4.48 -9.93 -5.04
C PHE A 88 3.01 -9.72 -4.71
N THR A 89 2.68 -8.92 -3.71
CA THR A 89 1.30 -8.54 -3.39
C THR A 89 0.62 -7.74 -4.50
N SER A 90 1.35 -7.21 -5.49
CA SER A 90 0.76 -6.63 -6.70
C SER A 90 -0.09 -7.63 -7.48
N LEU A 91 0.19 -8.93 -7.36
CA LEU A 91 -0.63 -9.99 -7.95
C LEU A 91 -2.07 -10.00 -7.41
N LEU A 92 -2.30 -9.51 -6.19
CA LEU A 92 -3.65 -9.36 -5.63
C LEU A 92 -4.52 -8.38 -6.42
N THR A 93 -3.91 -7.39 -7.09
CA THR A 93 -4.62 -6.43 -7.94
C THR A 93 -4.83 -6.94 -9.36
N GLN A 94 -4.05 -7.92 -9.78
CA GLN A 94 -4.07 -8.47 -11.14
C GLN A 94 -4.92 -9.74 -11.24
N ASN A 95 -5.10 -10.45 -10.12
CA ASN A 95 -5.93 -11.65 -10.06
C ASN A 95 -7.36 -11.27 -9.64
N GLN A 96 -8.32 -11.97 -10.22
CA GLN A 96 -9.75 -11.78 -9.96
C GLN A 96 -10.28 -12.94 -9.13
N ILE A 97 -11.36 -12.68 -8.41
CA ILE A 97 -12.11 -13.68 -7.66
C ILE A 97 -13.35 -14.06 -8.47
N GLU A 98 -13.73 -15.33 -8.40
CA GLU A 98 -14.97 -15.81 -8.98
C GLU A 98 -16.18 -14.99 -8.49
N PRO A 99 -16.98 -14.41 -9.39
CA PRO A 99 -18.13 -13.59 -9.05
C PRO A 99 -19.19 -14.33 -8.23
N GLY A 100 -19.95 -13.56 -7.46
CA GLY A 100 -21.08 -14.08 -6.69
C GLY A 100 -21.07 -13.65 -5.22
N LEU A 101 -22.14 -14.00 -4.53
CA LEU A 101 -22.29 -13.78 -3.08
C LEU A 101 -21.58 -14.92 -2.33
N LYS A 102 -20.68 -14.55 -1.43
CA LYS A 102 -19.95 -15.49 -0.58
C LYS A 102 -20.25 -15.14 0.88
N MET A 103 -20.93 -16.06 1.55
CA MET A 103 -21.35 -15.92 2.95
C MET A 103 -20.32 -16.49 3.92
N ASN A 104 -20.36 -16.02 5.17
CA ASN A 104 -19.48 -16.50 6.25
C ASN A 104 -18.00 -16.47 5.86
N MET A 105 -17.59 -15.36 5.26
CA MET A 105 -16.23 -15.16 4.78
C MET A 105 -15.40 -14.52 5.87
N SER A 106 -14.40 -15.25 6.38
CA SER A 106 -13.34 -14.68 7.21
C SER A 106 -12.19 -14.19 6.31
N PHE A 107 -11.31 -13.38 6.87
CA PHE A 107 -10.13 -12.90 6.13
C PHE A 107 -9.22 -14.06 5.72
N ASN A 108 -8.96 -15.00 6.62
CA ASN A 108 -8.18 -16.20 6.29
C ASN A 108 -8.82 -17.00 5.16
N ARG A 109 -10.13 -17.28 5.27
CA ARG A 109 -10.83 -18.02 4.24
C ARG A 109 -10.76 -17.32 2.88
N LEU A 110 -10.83 -15.98 2.86
CA LEU A 110 -10.67 -15.22 1.62
C LEU A 110 -9.28 -15.40 1.04
N MET A 111 -8.24 -15.25 1.87
CA MET A 111 -6.85 -15.32 1.39
C MET A 111 -6.43 -16.73 0.99
N ASP A 112 -6.84 -17.74 1.76
CA ASP A 112 -6.44 -19.14 1.54
C ASP A 112 -7.21 -19.84 0.41
N SER A 113 -8.50 -19.47 0.18
CA SER A 113 -9.39 -20.25 -0.68
C SER A 113 -9.30 -19.92 -2.16
N PHE A 114 -8.80 -18.72 -2.53
CA PHE A 114 -8.94 -18.29 -3.91
C PHE A 114 -7.65 -18.35 -4.71
N TYR A 115 -6.50 -18.08 -4.10
CA TYR A 115 -5.23 -18.12 -4.83
C TYR A 115 -4.06 -18.47 -3.90
N THR A 116 -3.23 -19.39 -4.34
CA THR A 116 -1.88 -19.55 -3.80
C THR A 116 -0.95 -18.67 -4.62
N LEU A 117 -0.69 -17.46 -4.13
CA LEU A 117 0.23 -16.53 -4.77
C LEU A 117 1.65 -16.71 -4.21
N PRO A 118 2.68 -16.67 -5.07
CA PRO A 118 4.06 -16.86 -4.61
C PRO A 118 4.44 -15.76 -3.61
N TYR A 119 5.03 -16.16 -2.50
CA TYR A 119 5.55 -15.29 -1.43
C TYR A 119 4.50 -14.40 -0.73
N VAL A 120 3.24 -14.42 -1.13
CA VAL A 120 2.17 -13.67 -0.45
C VAL A 120 1.72 -14.44 0.77
N THR A 121 1.74 -13.77 1.92
CA THR A 121 1.23 -14.27 3.19
C THR A 121 0.20 -13.29 3.75
N HIS A 122 -0.52 -13.68 4.79
CA HIS A 122 -1.48 -12.81 5.47
C HIS A 122 -1.44 -13.03 6.98
N GLU A 123 -1.96 -12.06 7.73
CA GLU A 123 -2.18 -12.25 9.17
C GLU A 123 -3.25 -13.30 9.42
N TYR A 124 -3.17 -13.96 10.56
CA TYR A 124 -4.22 -14.87 11.01
C TYR A 124 -5.34 -14.07 11.68
N ASN A 125 -6.51 -14.08 11.06
CA ASN A 125 -7.73 -13.45 11.58
C ASN A 125 -8.93 -14.37 11.28
N ALA A 126 -9.15 -15.38 12.12
CA ALA A 126 -10.14 -16.43 11.89
C ALA A 126 -11.51 -16.15 12.52
N ASP A 127 -11.57 -15.24 13.51
CA ASP A 127 -12.70 -15.21 14.44
C ASP A 127 -13.87 -14.40 13.91
N ASP A 128 -13.61 -13.44 13.02
CA ASP A 128 -14.63 -12.59 12.44
C ASP A 128 -15.00 -13.03 11.03
N SER A 129 -16.28 -13.09 10.75
CA SER A 129 -16.77 -13.39 9.41
C SER A 129 -17.90 -12.44 8.99
N SER A 130 -17.97 -12.19 7.71
CA SER A 130 -19.02 -11.39 7.08
C SER A 130 -19.35 -12.00 5.73
N TYR A 131 -19.97 -11.24 4.86
CA TYR A 131 -20.21 -11.61 3.47
C TYR A 131 -19.42 -10.71 2.53
N ILE A 132 -19.12 -11.20 1.35
CA ILE A 132 -18.67 -10.37 0.22
C ILE A 132 -19.52 -10.66 -1.00
N TYR A 133 -19.85 -9.61 -1.75
CA TYR A 133 -20.42 -9.74 -3.09
C TYR A 133 -19.36 -9.33 -4.10
N VAL A 134 -18.90 -10.32 -4.87
CA VAL A 134 -17.87 -10.15 -5.89
C VAL A 134 -18.54 -9.90 -7.24
N ARG A 135 -18.28 -8.75 -7.85
CA ARG A 135 -18.68 -8.43 -9.21
C ARG A 135 -17.69 -9.02 -10.22
N PRO A 136 -18.08 -9.28 -11.47
CA PRO A 136 -17.13 -9.51 -12.53
C PRO A 136 -16.05 -8.42 -12.55
N ASN A 137 -14.81 -8.82 -12.79
CA ASN A 137 -13.61 -7.97 -12.79
C ASN A 137 -13.20 -7.38 -11.41
N THR A 138 -13.77 -7.85 -10.31
CA THR A 138 -13.28 -7.48 -8.98
C THR A 138 -11.94 -8.14 -8.72
N SER A 139 -10.92 -7.35 -8.38
CA SER A 139 -9.63 -7.88 -7.99
C SER A 139 -9.69 -8.55 -6.60
N MET A 140 -8.72 -9.42 -6.33
CA MET A 140 -8.59 -10.03 -5.00
C MET A 140 -8.35 -8.96 -3.92
N TRP A 141 -7.60 -7.92 -4.25
CA TRP A 141 -7.38 -6.77 -3.35
C TRP A 141 -8.68 -6.02 -3.04
N ASP A 142 -9.51 -5.74 -4.04
CA ASP A 142 -10.78 -5.04 -3.83
C ASP A 142 -11.75 -5.85 -2.96
N ALA A 143 -11.75 -7.17 -3.12
CA ALA A 143 -12.55 -8.05 -2.26
C ALA A 143 -12.01 -8.07 -0.83
N ALA A 144 -10.69 -8.12 -0.65
CA ALA A 144 -10.05 -8.03 0.66
C ALA A 144 -10.33 -6.68 1.33
N ALA A 145 -10.28 -5.57 0.58
CA ALA A 145 -10.61 -4.23 1.07
C ALA A 145 -12.08 -4.12 1.52
N ASN A 146 -13.00 -4.70 0.76
CA ASN A 146 -14.42 -4.71 1.13
C ASN A 146 -14.66 -5.55 2.39
N LEU A 147 -14.01 -6.71 2.51
CA LEU A 147 -14.12 -7.55 3.70
C LEU A 147 -13.51 -6.89 4.93
N ALA A 148 -12.29 -6.35 4.82
CA ALA A 148 -11.61 -5.64 5.91
C ALA A 148 -12.44 -4.49 6.46
N TYR A 149 -13.06 -3.71 5.58
CA TYR A 149 -13.96 -2.65 5.98
C TYR A 149 -15.16 -3.16 6.79
N LYS A 150 -15.80 -4.26 6.35
CA LYS A 150 -16.94 -4.85 7.06
C LYS A 150 -16.58 -5.46 8.40
N LEU A 151 -15.39 -6.06 8.50
CA LEU A 151 -14.94 -6.71 9.73
C LEU A 151 -14.46 -5.70 10.78
N GLN A 152 -13.69 -4.70 10.34
CA GLN A 152 -12.94 -3.83 11.26
C GLN A 152 -13.04 -2.34 10.93
N GLY A 153 -13.79 -1.95 9.91
CA GLY A 153 -13.85 -0.55 9.46
C GLY A 153 -12.52 -0.02 8.88
N THR A 154 -11.58 -0.91 8.53
CA THR A 154 -10.23 -0.58 8.05
C THR A 154 -10.01 -0.99 6.60
N TYR A 155 -8.80 -0.73 6.09
CA TYR A 155 -8.35 -1.22 4.79
C TYR A 155 -7.15 -2.14 4.97
N PRO A 156 -6.97 -3.14 4.09
CA PRO A 156 -5.78 -3.97 4.12
C PRO A 156 -4.54 -3.15 3.74
N TYR A 157 -3.42 -3.53 4.30
CA TYR A 157 -2.10 -2.95 4.00
C TYR A 157 -1.03 -4.04 3.98
N ILE A 158 0.16 -3.71 3.49
CA ILE A 158 1.26 -4.65 3.39
C ILE A 158 2.27 -4.39 4.51
N ARG A 159 2.61 -5.44 5.27
CA ARG A 159 3.70 -5.44 6.26
C ARG A 159 4.81 -6.39 5.83
N GLY A 160 6.04 -6.12 6.25
CA GLY A 160 7.21 -6.85 5.73
C GLY A 160 7.34 -6.67 4.23
N THR A 161 7.74 -7.70 3.53
CA THR A 161 7.83 -7.65 2.06
C THR A 161 6.49 -7.89 1.38
N ASN A 162 5.71 -8.89 1.85
CA ASN A 162 4.51 -9.39 1.14
C ASN A 162 3.41 -9.95 2.07
N THR A 163 3.32 -9.51 3.33
CA THR A 163 2.27 -9.94 4.27
C THR A 163 1.09 -8.98 4.24
N VAL A 164 -0.08 -9.48 3.93
CA VAL A 164 -1.34 -8.71 3.92
C VAL A 164 -1.91 -8.67 5.34
N MET A 165 -2.15 -7.46 5.85
CA MET A 165 -2.70 -7.19 7.17
C MET A 165 -4.02 -6.44 7.04
N ILE A 166 -4.95 -6.66 7.96
CA ILE A 166 -6.16 -5.84 8.14
C ILE A 166 -6.23 -5.24 9.54
N SER A 167 -5.49 -5.81 10.50
CA SER A 167 -5.39 -5.31 11.86
C SER A 167 -4.11 -4.48 12.05
N PRO A 168 -4.09 -3.50 12.95
CA PRO A 168 -2.86 -2.84 13.33
C PRO A 168 -1.83 -3.85 13.85
N ALA A 169 -0.54 -3.61 13.58
CA ALA A 169 0.53 -4.50 14.05
C ALA A 169 0.43 -4.71 15.57
N ALA A 170 0.34 -5.97 16.00
CA ALA A 170 0.18 -6.33 17.42
C ALA A 170 1.42 -5.99 18.25
N ALA A 171 2.61 -6.09 17.65
CA ALA A 171 3.89 -5.72 18.27
C ALA A 171 4.63 -4.71 17.36
N PRO A 172 4.19 -3.44 17.33
CA PRO A 172 4.84 -2.42 16.53
C PRO A 172 6.22 -2.06 17.12
N VAL A 173 7.19 -1.85 16.25
CA VAL A 173 8.45 -1.22 16.67
C VAL A 173 8.22 0.28 16.84
N SER A 174 8.85 0.89 17.83
CA SER A 174 8.75 2.33 18.07
C SER A 174 10.03 3.04 17.69
N PHE A 175 9.91 4.07 16.86
CA PHE A 175 11.01 4.91 16.39
C PHE A 175 10.86 6.32 16.93
N ASP A 176 11.74 6.72 17.86
CA ASP A 176 11.81 8.11 18.31
C ASP A 176 12.85 8.86 17.46
N LEU A 177 12.35 9.77 16.63
CA LEU A 177 13.15 10.63 15.77
C LEU A 177 13.29 12.05 16.32
N SER A 178 12.81 12.32 17.54
CA SER A 178 12.85 13.67 18.15
C SER A 178 14.28 14.20 18.35
N GLY A 179 15.23 13.30 18.61
CA GLY A 179 16.65 13.62 18.76
C GLY A 179 17.47 13.56 17.46
N GLU A 180 16.85 13.19 16.34
CA GLU A 180 17.56 13.06 15.07
C GLU A 180 17.68 14.40 14.34
N LYS A 181 18.75 14.55 13.57
CA LYS A 181 18.88 15.67 12.64
C LYS A 181 17.96 15.44 11.45
N LEU A 182 16.74 16.02 11.52
CA LEU A 182 15.81 15.95 10.43
C LEU A 182 16.29 16.80 9.24
N LEU A 183 16.20 16.24 8.05
CA LEU A 183 16.48 16.93 6.79
C LEU A 183 15.28 17.75 6.33
N SER A 184 14.07 17.27 6.61
CA SER A 184 12.82 17.98 6.40
C SER A 184 11.75 17.47 7.36
N ILE A 185 10.78 18.32 7.65
CA ILE A 185 9.54 18.00 8.34
C ILE A 185 8.43 18.82 7.69
N GLY A 186 7.26 18.23 7.50
CA GLY A 186 6.18 18.93 6.81
C GLY A 186 4.84 18.25 6.88
N THR A 187 3.88 18.90 6.23
CA THR A 187 2.51 18.43 6.04
C THR A 187 2.20 18.45 4.56
N GLU A 188 1.59 17.39 4.08
CA GLU A 188 1.06 17.26 2.72
C GLU A 188 -0.45 17.14 2.80
N LEU A 189 -1.16 17.84 1.92
CA LEU A 189 -2.61 17.77 1.77
C LEU A 189 -2.94 17.33 0.34
N THR A 190 -3.82 16.35 0.20
CA THR A 190 -4.25 15.79 -1.08
C THR A 190 -5.77 15.80 -1.18
N ASP A 191 -6.33 16.86 -1.72
CA ASP A 191 -7.77 17.07 -1.83
C ASP A 191 -8.37 16.65 -3.18
N SER A 192 -7.54 16.12 -4.08
CA SER A 192 -7.94 15.81 -5.46
C SER A 192 -9.00 14.71 -5.57
N ARG A 193 -9.17 13.87 -4.55
CA ARG A 193 -10.15 12.77 -4.52
C ARG A 193 -11.43 13.12 -3.78
N LEU A 194 -11.41 14.14 -2.93
CA LEU A 194 -12.55 14.51 -2.09
C LEU A 194 -13.77 14.87 -2.93
N ALA A 195 -14.94 14.48 -2.47
CA ALA A 195 -16.21 14.86 -3.05
C ALA A 195 -17.15 15.41 -1.97
N SER A 196 -17.91 16.45 -2.32
CA SER A 196 -18.86 17.09 -1.41
C SER A 196 -20.24 16.43 -1.42
N GLY A 197 -20.50 15.58 -2.42
CA GLY A 197 -21.76 14.86 -2.54
C GLY A 197 -21.61 13.49 -3.18
N TYR A 198 -22.26 12.52 -2.59
CA TYR A 198 -22.30 11.12 -3.05
C TYR A 198 -23.76 10.74 -3.22
N HIS A 199 -24.11 10.23 -4.40
CA HIS A 199 -25.46 9.87 -4.78
C HIS A 199 -25.50 8.42 -5.24
N MET A 200 -26.42 7.63 -4.71
CA MET A 200 -26.59 6.25 -5.13
C MET A 200 -27.99 6.03 -5.71
N ALA A 201 -28.06 5.31 -6.81
CA ALA A 201 -29.32 4.92 -7.41
C ALA A 201 -30.08 3.97 -6.48
N ASN A 202 -31.42 4.09 -6.50
CA ASN A 202 -32.29 3.12 -5.87
C ASN A 202 -32.50 1.88 -6.77
N MET A 203 -33.30 0.93 -6.33
CA MET A 203 -33.60 -0.30 -7.10
C MET A 203 -34.25 -0.03 -8.47
N GLY A 204 -34.91 1.12 -8.65
CA GLY A 204 -35.45 1.55 -9.91
C GLY A 204 -34.47 2.29 -10.82
N GLY A 205 -33.22 2.48 -10.39
CA GLY A 205 -32.19 3.20 -11.13
C GLY A 205 -32.31 4.73 -11.07
N THR A 206 -33.13 5.27 -10.15
CA THR A 206 -33.29 6.71 -9.95
C THR A 206 -32.47 7.21 -8.78
N TYR A 207 -32.11 8.51 -8.83
CA TYR A 207 -31.35 9.19 -7.80
C TYR A 207 -32.21 10.12 -6.98
N GLY A 208 -31.75 10.50 -5.77
CA GLY A 208 -32.45 11.41 -4.87
C GLY A 208 -32.85 10.77 -3.54
N ASP A 209 -32.98 9.44 -3.50
CA ASP A 209 -33.38 8.72 -2.29
C ASP A 209 -32.19 8.47 -1.34
N PHE A 210 -31.00 8.32 -1.90
CA PHE A 210 -29.79 7.98 -1.16
C PHE A 210 -28.66 8.95 -1.48
N GLU A 211 -28.40 9.84 -0.54
CA GLU A 211 -27.40 10.89 -0.68
C GLU A 211 -26.58 11.04 0.61
N LEU A 212 -25.31 11.33 0.45
CA LEU A 212 -24.40 11.72 1.52
C LEU A 212 -23.74 13.04 1.13
N THR A 213 -23.87 14.06 1.96
CA THR A 213 -23.20 15.35 1.76
C THR A 213 -22.11 15.54 2.81
N ASP A 214 -20.91 15.88 2.36
CA ASP A 214 -19.78 16.24 3.24
C ASP A 214 -19.65 17.77 3.31
N SER A 215 -20.05 18.32 4.46
CA SER A 215 -20.00 19.77 4.74
C SER A 215 -18.57 20.29 4.86
N ASP A 216 -17.62 19.46 5.36
CA ASP A 216 -16.23 19.87 5.54
C ASP A 216 -15.56 20.06 4.19
N VAL A 217 -15.85 19.14 3.24
CA VAL A 217 -15.37 19.25 1.86
C VAL A 217 -15.99 20.47 1.17
N THR A 218 -17.28 20.72 1.40
CA THR A 218 -17.94 21.95 0.89
C THR A 218 -17.32 23.22 1.43
N ALA A 219 -16.91 23.23 2.69
CA ALA A 219 -16.21 24.36 3.32
C ALA A 219 -14.86 24.66 2.64
N LEU A 220 -14.18 23.65 2.10
CA LEU A 220 -12.97 23.79 1.27
C LEU A 220 -13.25 24.35 -0.13
N LYS A 221 -14.50 24.69 -0.46
CA LYS A 221 -14.94 25.14 -1.81
C LYS A 221 -14.83 24.05 -2.88
N ILE A 222 -14.74 22.81 -2.49
CA ILE A 222 -14.74 21.66 -3.41
C ILE A 222 -16.21 21.30 -3.65
N VAL A 223 -16.69 21.56 -4.88
CA VAL A 223 -18.01 21.15 -5.34
C VAL A 223 -17.81 20.01 -6.33
N ARG A 224 -17.92 18.79 -5.84
CA ARG A 224 -17.78 17.58 -6.65
C ARG A 224 -18.82 16.56 -6.21
N HIS A 225 -19.63 16.11 -7.17
CA HIS A 225 -20.66 15.10 -6.96
C HIS A 225 -20.28 13.80 -7.66
N LYS A 226 -20.43 12.67 -6.99
CA LYS A 226 -20.20 11.33 -7.51
C LYS A 226 -21.50 10.56 -7.52
N TYR A 227 -21.79 9.90 -8.65
CA TYR A 227 -23.00 9.12 -8.86
C TYR A 227 -22.65 7.65 -9.02
N PHE A 228 -23.36 6.78 -8.32
CA PHE A 228 -23.10 5.35 -8.28
C PHE A 228 -24.39 4.57 -8.53
N ASP A 229 -24.25 3.44 -9.22
CA ASP A 229 -25.29 2.42 -9.22
C ASP A 229 -25.47 1.85 -7.81
N LEU A 230 -26.63 1.19 -7.58
CA LEU A 230 -26.90 0.51 -6.32
C LEU A 230 -25.81 -0.53 -6.01
N ASP A 231 -25.14 -0.37 -4.88
CA ASP A 231 -23.96 -1.16 -4.54
C ASP A 231 -24.32 -2.47 -3.85
N MET A 232 -24.35 -3.56 -4.64
CA MET A 232 -24.63 -4.90 -4.14
C MET A 232 -23.58 -5.42 -3.13
N ARG A 233 -22.40 -4.81 -3.05
CA ARG A 233 -21.38 -5.21 -2.06
C ARG A 233 -21.85 -5.03 -0.63
N PHE A 234 -22.85 -4.19 -0.40
CA PHE A 234 -23.45 -3.93 0.89
C PHE A 234 -24.90 -4.48 0.99
N LEU A 235 -25.26 -5.45 0.14
CA LEU A 235 -26.57 -6.10 0.10
C LEU A 235 -27.75 -5.09 0.15
N TYR A 236 -27.61 -4.03 -0.66
CA TYR A 236 -28.61 -2.96 -0.77
C TYR A 236 -28.76 -2.10 0.50
N ASP A 237 -27.67 -1.91 1.25
CA ASP A 237 -27.55 -0.87 2.28
C ASP A 237 -26.84 0.36 1.69
N PRO A 238 -27.59 1.32 1.07
CA PRO A 238 -27.00 2.49 0.44
C PRO A 238 -26.27 3.42 1.42
N PRO A 239 -26.77 3.68 2.65
CA PRO A 239 -26.05 4.49 3.63
C PRO A 239 -24.65 3.95 3.93
N GLU A 240 -24.51 2.64 4.17
CA GLU A 240 -23.21 2.02 4.43
C GLU A 240 -22.30 2.06 3.21
N ALA A 241 -22.86 1.83 2.01
CA ALA A 241 -22.14 1.93 0.75
C ALA A 241 -21.60 3.34 0.48
N LEU A 242 -22.41 4.38 0.77
CA LEU A 242 -21.99 5.78 0.64
C LEU A 242 -20.94 6.16 1.67
N ALA A 243 -21.07 5.71 2.92
CA ALA A 243 -20.10 5.92 3.97
C ALA A 243 -18.74 5.28 3.61
N PHE A 244 -18.75 4.07 3.03
CA PHE A 244 -17.53 3.44 2.51
C PHE A 244 -16.84 4.27 1.43
N ARG A 245 -17.62 4.86 0.51
CA ARG A 245 -17.08 5.71 -0.58
C ARG A 245 -16.47 6.99 -0.06
N ASP A 246 -17.14 7.66 0.85
CA ASP A 246 -16.63 8.87 1.49
C ASP A 246 -15.30 8.60 2.21
N LYS A 247 -15.28 7.62 3.10
CA LYS A 247 -14.05 7.21 3.80
C LYS A 247 -12.93 6.81 2.84
N TYR A 248 -13.26 6.11 1.75
CA TYR A 248 -12.28 5.74 0.74
C TYR A 248 -11.63 6.95 0.07
N ASP A 249 -12.39 7.99 -0.20
CA ASP A 249 -11.88 9.22 -0.82
C ASP A 249 -11.02 10.05 0.13
N PHE A 250 -11.28 9.97 1.44
CA PHE A 250 -10.48 10.64 2.46
C PHE A 250 -9.15 9.98 2.79
N ARG A 251 -8.91 8.74 2.33
CA ARG A 251 -7.64 8.05 2.58
C ARG A 251 -6.46 8.85 2.07
N GLY A 252 -5.48 9.08 2.93
CA GLY A 252 -4.26 9.81 2.60
C GLY A 252 -4.48 11.30 2.33
N GLN A 253 -5.59 11.90 2.79
CA GLN A 253 -5.84 13.33 2.60
C GLN A 253 -4.78 14.18 3.27
N LYS A 254 -4.48 13.90 4.53
CA LYS A 254 -3.48 14.64 5.30
C LYS A 254 -2.37 13.71 5.73
N ARG A 255 -1.15 14.06 5.37
CA ARG A 255 0.06 13.33 5.73
C ARG A 255 1.01 14.27 6.45
N LEU A 256 1.44 13.90 7.65
CA LEU A 256 2.55 14.52 8.33
C LEU A 256 3.79 13.67 8.06
N PHE A 257 4.91 14.28 7.71
CA PHE A 257 6.11 13.52 7.36
C PHE A 257 7.38 14.16 7.92
N CYS A 258 8.39 13.33 8.10
CA CYS A 258 9.76 13.79 8.30
C CYS A 258 10.72 12.97 7.45
N ALA A 259 11.86 13.57 7.11
CA ALA A 259 12.96 12.88 6.44
C ALA A 259 14.25 13.03 7.25
N TYR A 260 15.05 11.97 7.29
CA TYR A 260 16.33 11.93 7.97
C TYR A 260 17.36 11.07 7.20
N SER A 261 18.63 11.17 7.58
CA SER A 261 19.71 10.41 6.94
C SER A 261 19.80 9.00 7.54
N GLY A 262 19.83 8.01 6.68
CA GLY A 262 19.87 6.59 7.05
C GLY A 262 18.55 5.88 6.87
N TYR A 263 18.48 4.63 7.36
CA TYR A 263 17.30 3.77 7.45
C TYR A 263 17.40 2.95 8.73
N LYS A 264 16.36 2.86 9.51
CA LYS A 264 16.35 2.20 10.82
C LYS A 264 15.48 0.92 10.84
N GLY A 265 14.87 0.57 9.72
CA GLY A 265 14.01 -0.60 9.60
C GLY A 265 12.52 -0.31 9.77
N GLU A 266 12.11 0.94 9.57
CA GLU A 266 10.71 1.35 9.68
C GLU A 266 9.81 0.57 8.73
N ASP A 267 8.63 0.21 9.22
CA ASP A 267 7.59 -0.43 8.43
C ASP A 267 6.22 0.21 8.68
N VAL A 268 5.30 0.00 7.75
CA VAL A 268 3.90 0.44 7.89
C VAL A 268 3.29 -0.21 9.14
N SER A 269 2.53 0.60 9.90
CA SER A 269 1.91 0.24 11.17
C SER A 269 2.88 0.12 12.37
N ASP A 270 4.18 0.40 12.22
CA ASP A 270 5.05 0.71 13.35
C ASP A 270 4.73 2.09 13.92
N LEU A 271 5.32 2.44 15.06
CA LEU A 271 5.09 3.72 15.73
C LEU A 271 6.25 4.67 15.48
N VAL A 272 5.94 5.96 15.29
CA VAL A 272 6.96 6.99 15.12
C VAL A 272 6.62 8.24 15.91
N SER A 273 7.66 8.91 16.43
CA SER A 273 7.59 10.22 17.08
C SER A 273 8.54 11.19 16.39
N PHE A 274 8.04 12.35 15.96
CA PHE A 274 8.82 13.48 15.42
C PHE A 274 8.01 14.78 15.47
N GLY A 275 8.64 15.90 15.77
CA GLY A 275 7.97 17.19 15.87
C GLY A 275 6.77 17.16 16.83
N SER A 276 5.56 17.37 16.32
CA SER A 276 4.30 17.28 17.07
C SER A 276 3.63 15.90 17.00
N VAL A 277 4.23 14.96 16.28
CA VAL A 277 3.74 13.57 16.17
C VAL A 277 4.31 12.77 17.33
N THR A 278 3.45 12.12 18.12
CA THR A 278 3.86 11.33 19.27
C THR A 278 3.26 9.94 19.19
N SER A 279 4.12 8.95 18.97
CA SER A 279 3.75 7.51 18.95
C SER A 279 2.58 7.20 18.00
N GLU A 280 2.59 7.84 16.82
CA GLU A 280 1.57 7.60 15.80
C GLU A 280 2.03 6.49 14.82
N ARG A 281 1.07 5.80 14.19
CA ARG A 281 1.36 4.71 13.27
C ARG A 281 1.90 5.22 11.94
N ILE A 282 2.99 4.61 11.50
CA ILE A 282 3.58 4.88 10.19
C ILE A 282 2.60 4.43 9.11
N GLY A 283 2.21 5.36 8.23
CA GLY A 283 1.37 5.11 7.06
C GLY A 283 2.18 5.00 5.76
N SER A 284 3.36 5.60 5.70
CA SER A 284 4.20 5.53 4.50
C SER A 284 5.70 5.56 4.83
N VAL A 285 6.48 4.84 4.04
CA VAL A 285 7.95 4.80 4.12
C VAL A 285 8.50 4.93 2.71
N THR A 286 9.38 5.92 2.50
CA THR A 286 10.13 6.08 1.26
C THR A 286 11.62 6.10 1.59
N VAL A 287 12.38 5.18 0.99
CA VAL A 287 13.83 5.13 1.17
C VAL A 287 14.50 5.44 -0.16
N ARG A 288 15.34 6.45 -0.16
CA ARG A 288 16.09 6.88 -1.34
C ARG A 288 17.58 6.73 -1.10
N GLY A 289 18.25 6.04 -2.01
CA GLY A 289 19.70 5.93 -1.99
C GLY A 289 20.35 6.61 -3.17
N SER A 290 21.51 7.18 -2.95
CA SER A 290 22.36 7.78 -3.99
C SER A 290 23.82 7.72 -3.60
N SER A 291 24.71 8.28 -4.42
CA SER A 291 26.12 8.44 -4.08
C SER A 291 26.36 9.31 -2.82
N ARG A 292 25.36 10.07 -2.38
CA ARG A 292 25.41 10.92 -1.18
C ARG A 292 24.94 10.20 0.11
N GLY A 293 24.48 8.97 0.00
CA GLY A 293 23.98 8.18 1.13
C GLY A 293 22.51 7.79 0.95
N VAL A 294 21.92 7.32 2.04
CA VAL A 294 20.53 6.90 2.13
C VAL A 294 19.74 7.92 2.94
N VAL A 295 18.53 8.23 2.49
CA VAL A 295 17.57 9.10 3.17
C VAL A 295 16.25 8.34 3.29
N THR A 296 15.70 8.32 4.49
CA THR A 296 14.36 7.80 4.75
C THR A 296 13.41 8.94 5.01
N GLU A 297 12.26 8.89 4.37
CA GLU A 297 11.10 9.71 4.67
C GLU A 297 10.00 8.81 5.22
N THR A 298 9.52 9.11 6.41
CA THR A 298 8.40 8.42 7.05
C THR A 298 7.24 9.38 7.25
N GLY A 299 6.02 8.89 7.08
CA GLY A 299 4.82 9.70 7.20
C GLY A 299 3.71 8.99 7.96
N VAL A 300 2.89 9.78 8.65
CA VAL A 300 1.66 9.35 9.32
C VAL A 300 0.46 9.99 8.64
N TYR A 301 -0.63 9.23 8.51
CA TYR A 301 -1.86 9.73 7.93
C TYR A 301 -2.83 10.16 9.02
N ARG A 302 -3.46 11.31 8.80
CA ARG A 302 -4.57 11.83 9.62
C ARG A 302 -5.79 11.94 8.73
N ASP A 303 -6.40 10.80 8.48
CA ASP A 303 -7.59 10.68 7.66
C ASP A 303 -8.84 10.78 8.53
N LYS A 304 -9.99 11.05 7.92
CA LYS A 304 -11.28 10.82 8.57
C LYS A 304 -11.54 9.33 8.86
N PHE A 305 -10.76 8.46 8.26
CA PHE A 305 -10.86 7.01 8.42
C PHE A 305 -9.53 6.42 8.92
N PRO A 306 -9.59 5.53 9.91
CA PRO A 306 -10.75 5.24 10.72
C PRO A 306 -11.08 6.43 11.64
N LYS A 307 -12.35 6.74 11.79
CA LYS A 307 -12.79 7.52 12.95
C LYS A 307 -12.55 6.62 14.13
N GLU A 308 -11.55 6.98 14.95
CA GLU A 308 -11.26 6.39 16.24
C GLU A 308 -11.55 4.89 16.30
N LEU A 309 -10.51 4.08 16.23
CA LEU A 309 -10.64 2.68 16.67
C LEU A 309 -11.13 2.77 18.13
N PRO A 310 -12.13 1.99 18.51
CA PRO A 310 -12.50 1.92 19.93
C PRO A 310 -11.26 1.57 20.73
N GLU A 311 -11.07 2.32 21.82
CA GLU A 311 -9.99 2.12 22.79
C GLU A 311 -9.94 0.66 23.29
#